data_c4d410513c3112fd0c62b4ea88072cb2
#
_entry.id   c4d410513c3112fd0c62b4ea88072cb2
#
_cell.length_a   1.000
_cell.length_b   1.000
_cell.length_c   1.000
_cell.angle_alpha   90.00
_cell.angle_beta   90.00
_cell.angle_gamma   90.00
#
_symmetry.space_group_name_H-M   'P 1'
#
loop_
_entity.id
_entity.type
_entity.pdbx_description
1 polymer ?
#
loop_
_entity_poly.entity_id
_entity_poly.type
_entity_poly.pdbx_seq_one_letter_code
_entity_poly.pdbx_strand_id
1 'polypeptide(L)'
;MIEYFEQLTQEEQEDLTDVIRLLYRQTFLLERKFDKRTGRLQYQREYRICEKHIDFLKMYFQIAGITLCENVHLGLIYIQDEMVWGEKLPRLATIYILLLKLIYDEQMASVSSSSQIVTTLGALNGKAGDFRVLRSIPSPTEMKRTIAMLKKYQLI
;
A
#
# COMPACT_ATOMS: atom_id res chain seq x y z
N MET A 1 -12.71 -22.53 -12.75
CA MET A 1 -11.54 -21.70 -12.38
C MET A 1 -10.34 -21.99 -13.29
N ILE A 2 -9.88 -23.23 -13.41
CA ILE A 2 -8.75 -23.59 -14.29
C ILE A 2 -9.09 -23.27 -15.75
N GLU A 3 -10.26 -23.68 -16.24
CA GLU A 3 -10.72 -23.37 -17.61
C GLU A 3 -10.72 -21.86 -17.91
N TYR A 4 -11.10 -21.02 -16.97
CA TYR A 4 -11.03 -19.57 -17.15
C TYR A 4 -9.61 -19.08 -17.40
N PHE A 5 -8.65 -19.55 -16.59
CA PHE A 5 -7.25 -19.17 -16.73
C PHE A 5 -6.64 -19.67 -18.05
N GLU A 6 -6.98 -20.90 -18.47
CA GLU A 6 -6.52 -21.49 -19.73
C GLU A 6 -7.07 -20.80 -20.98
N GLN A 7 -8.23 -20.12 -20.88
CA GLN A 7 -8.82 -19.34 -21.96
C GLN A 7 -8.20 -17.95 -22.13
N LEU A 8 -7.43 -17.48 -21.14
CA LEU A 8 -6.72 -16.21 -21.23
C LEU A 8 -5.54 -16.30 -22.20
N THR A 9 -5.19 -15.18 -22.82
CA THR A 9 -3.94 -15.08 -23.60
C THR A 9 -2.74 -15.26 -22.67
N GLN A 10 -1.60 -15.62 -23.23
CA GLN A 10 -0.37 -15.77 -22.46
C GLN A 10 -0.01 -14.50 -21.68
N GLU A 11 -0.18 -13.32 -22.30
CA GLU A 11 0.07 -12.03 -21.64
C GLU A 11 -0.87 -11.81 -20.44
N GLU A 12 -2.15 -12.13 -20.59
CA GLU A 12 -3.12 -12.01 -19.49
C GLU A 12 -2.84 -12.99 -18.35
N GLN A 13 -2.36 -14.20 -18.66
CA GLN A 13 -1.95 -15.19 -17.65
C GLN A 13 -0.72 -14.70 -16.87
N GLU A 14 0.28 -14.13 -17.54
CA GLU A 14 1.47 -13.55 -16.92
C GLU A 14 1.08 -12.36 -16.04
N ASP A 15 0.28 -11.41 -16.54
CA ASP A 15 -0.23 -10.26 -15.82
C ASP A 15 -0.99 -10.67 -14.54
N LEU A 16 -1.87 -11.65 -14.65
CA LEU A 16 -2.65 -12.14 -13.53
C LEU A 16 -1.78 -12.83 -12.48
N THR A 17 -0.78 -13.60 -12.94
CA THR A 17 0.20 -14.24 -12.07
C THR A 17 1.01 -13.21 -11.29
N ASP A 18 1.43 -12.12 -11.95
CA ASP A 18 2.20 -11.05 -11.31
C ASP A 18 1.36 -10.27 -10.30
N VAL A 19 0.07 -10.02 -10.58
CA VAL A 19 -0.88 -9.43 -9.62
C VAL A 19 -1.05 -10.31 -8.39
N ILE A 20 -1.20 -11.62 -8.55
CA ILE A 20 -1.27 -12.58 -7.43
C ILE A 20 0.00 -12.51 -6.57
N ARG A 21 1.16 -12.57 -7.20
CA ARG A 21 2.46 -12.46 -6.50
C ARG A 21 2.60 -11.13 -5.76
N LEU A 22 2.12 -10.06 -6.39
CA LEU A 22 2.15 -8.73 -5.79
C LEU A 22 1.25 -8.65 -4.55
N LEU A 23 0.04 -9.20 -4.59
CA LEU A 23 -0.88 -9.25 -3.47
C LEU A 23 -0.31 -10.07 -2.29
N TYR A 24 0.33 -11.21 -2.54
CA TYR A 24 1.02 -11.96 -1.48
C TYR A 24 2.17 -11.19 -0.83
N ARG A 25 2.83 -10.31 -1.59
CA ARG A 25 3.99 -9.55 -1.09
C ARG A 25 3.59 -8.28 -0.35
N GLN A 26 2.69 -7.46 -0.92
CA GLN A 26 2.34 -6.15 -0.35
C GLN A 26 0.94 -6.06 0.24
N THR A 27 0.13 -7.10 0.08
CA THR A 27 -1.22 -7.29 0.63
C THR A 27 -2.31 -6.36 0.13
N PHE A 28 -1.99 -5.34 -0.65
CA PHE A 28 -2.98 -4.41 -1.22
C PHE A 28 -2.52 -3.80 -2.54
N LEU A 29 -3.49 -3.29 -3.31
CA LEU A 29 -3.31 -2.54 -4.55
C LEU A 29 -4.09 -1.22 -4.46
N LEU A 30 -3.47 -0.13 -4.91
CA LEU A 30 -4.11 1.17 -5.05
C LEU A 30 -4.50 1.42 -6.51
N GLU A 31 -5.71 1.97 -6.72
CA GLU A 31 -6.18 2.39 -8.05
C GLU A 31 -5.24 3.43 -8.67
N ARG A 32 -4.77 4.38 -7.85
CA ARG A 32 -3.94 5.51 -8.29
C ARG A 32 -2.73 5.67 -7.41
N LYS A 33 -1.64 6.08 -8.03
CA LYS A 33 -0.38 6.41 -7.35
C LYS A 33 0.12 7.76 -7.81
N PHE A 34 0.67 8.55 -6.90
CA PHE A 34 1.30 9.83 -7.25
C PHE A 34 2.61 9.61 -7.99
N ASP A 35 2.67 10.09 -9.22
CA ASP A 35 3.91 10.11 -10.01
C ASP A 35 4.62 11.45 -9.84
N LYS A 36 5.80 11.41 -9.21
CA LYS A 36 6.62 12.60 -8.95
C LYS A 36 7.10 13.29 -10.22
N ARG A 37 7.28 12.53 -11.31
CA ARG A 37 7.79 13.07 -12.58
C ARG A 37 6.75 13.91 -13.27
N THR A 38 5.49 13.51 -13.20
CA THR A 38 4.36 14.24 -13.82
C THR A 38 3.63 15.13 -12.82
N GLY A 39 3.87 14.98 -11.52
CA GLY A 39 3.15 15.69 -10.45
C GLY A 39 1.67 15.32 -10.35
N ARG A 40 1.24 14.20 -10.93
CA ARG A 40 -0.16 13.77 -11.02
C ARG A 40 -0.38 12.38 -10.47
N LEU A 41 -1.62 12.11 -10.10
CA LEU A 41 -2.07 10.75 -9.79
C LEU A 41 -2.22 9.97 -11.11
N GLN A 42 -1.60 8.81 -11.18
CA GLN A 42 -1.68 7.90 -12.31
C GLN A 42 -2.36 6.59 -11.89
N TYR A 43 -3.21 6.08 -12.79
CA TYR A 43 -3.84 4.78 -12.61
C TYR A 43 -2.80 3.66 -12.66
N GLN A 44 -2.93 2.70 -11.77
CA GLN A 44 -2.05 1.54 -11.69
C GLN A 44 -2.56 0.40 -12.57
N ARG A 45 -1.67 -0.15 -13.40
CA ARG A 45 -1.99 -1.27 -14.30
C ARG A 45 -2.44 -2.49 -13.51
N GLU A 46 -1.75 -2.79 -12.43
CA GLU A 46 -1.99 -3.96 -11.57
C GLU A 46 -3.39 -3.91 -10.94
N TYR A 47 -3.85 -2.73 -10.52
CA TYR A 47 -5.21 -2.55 -10.02
C TYR A 47 -6.25 -2.87 -11.10
N ARG A 48 -6.07 -2.37 -12.31
CA ARG A 48 -6.99 -2.63 -13.44
C ARG A 48 -7.04 -4.10 -13.84
N ILE A 49 -5.89 -4.79 -13.81
CA ILE A 49 -5.83 -6.23 -14.08
C ILE A 49 -6.60 -6.98 -12.98
N CYS A 50 -6.39 -6.61 -11.71
CA CYS A 50 -7.10 -7.19 -10.60
C CYS A 50 -8.62 -6.96 -10.71
N GLU A 51 -9.05 -5.74 -11.00
CA GLU A 51 -10.45 -5.37 -11.20
C GLU A 51 -11.09 -6.16 -12.36
N LYS A 52 -10.42 -6.26 -13.50
CA LYS A 52 -10.88 -7.03 -14.67
C LYS A 52 -11.13 -8.50 -14.34
N HIS A 53 -10.32 -9.09 -13.48
CA HIS A 53 -10.36 -10.51 -13.13
C HIS A 53 -10.78 -10.76 -11.68
N ILE A 54 -11.53 -9.82 -11.08
CA ILE A 54 -11.82 -9.81 -9.64
C ILE A 54 -12.51 -11.07 -9.15
N ASP A 55 -13.48 -11.59 -9.89
CA ASP A 55 -14.22 -12.79 -9.50
C ASP A 55 -13.34 -14.05 -9.51
N PHE A 56 -12.47 -14.18 -10.50
CA PHE A 56 -11.48 -15.24 -10.55
C PHE A 56 -10.52 -15.15 -9.36
N LEU A 57 -10.01 -13.97 -9.07
CA LEU A 57 -9.09 -13.73 -7.96
C LEU A 57 -9.74 -13.98 -6.60
N LYS A 58 -11.01 -13.59 -6.42
CA LYS A 58 -11.77 -13.92 -5.20
C LYS A 58 -11.85 -15.42 -4.98
N MET A 59 -12.17 -16.19 -6.03
CA MET A 59 -12.20 -17.65 -5.93
C MET A 59 -10.81 -18.25 -5.66
N TYR A 60 -9.78 -17.74 -6.34
CA TYR A 60 -8.40 -18.20 -6.14
C TYR A 60 -7.95 -18.01 -4.69
N PHE A 61 -8.12 -16.81 -4.14
CA PHE A 61 -7.72 -16.51 -2.77
C PHE A 61 -8.59 -17.24 -1.74
N GLN A 62 -9.88 -17.42 -2.01
CA GLN A 62 -10.77 -18.20 -1.15
C GLN A 62 -10.31 -19.65 -0.99
N ILE A 63 -9.80 -20.30 -2.04
CA ILE A 63 -9.23 -21.65 -1.97
C ILE A 63 -7.98 -21.68 -1.07
N ALA A 64 -7.21 -20.59 -1.05
CA ALA A 64 -6.05 -20.44 -0.16
C ALA A 64 -6.44 -20.03 1.29
N GLY A 65 -7.75 -19.92 1.61
CA GLY A 65 -8.23 -19.45 2.90
C GLY A 65 -8.15 -17.94 3.12
N ILE A 66 -7.87 -17.18 2.06
CA ILE A 66 -7.66 -15.73 2.09
C ILE A 66 -8.89 -15.04 1.50
N THR A 67 -9.33 -13.94 2.09
CA THR A 67 -10.40 -13.10 1.54
C THR A 67 -9.82 -11.97 0.72
N LEU A 68 -10.20 -11.86 -0.55
CA LEU A 68 -9.92 -10.68 -1.38
C LEU A 68 -11.05 -9.66 -1.21
N CYS A 69 -10.72 -8.50 -0.67
CA CYS A 69 -11.63 -7.40 -0.39
C CYS A 69 -11.41 -6.25 -1.39
N GLU A 70 -12.49 -5.56 -1.72
CA GLU A 70 -12.49 -4.41 -2.59
C GLU A 70 -13.20 -3.23 -1.90
N ASN A 71 -12.55 -2.07 -1.90
CA ASN A 71 -13.16 -0.81 -1.48
C ASN A 71 -13.08 0.19 -2.64
N VAL A 72 -14.14 0.23 -3.43
CA VAL A 72 -14.24 1.07 -4.64
C VAL A 72 -14.12 2.55 -4.31
N HIS A 73 -14.68 3.01 -3.17
CA HIS A 73 -14.64 4.42 -2.78
C HIS A 73 -13.22 4.90 -2.47
N LEU A 74 -12.38 4.03 -1.95
CA LEU A 74 -10.97 4.33 -1.66
C LEU A 74 -10.03 3.94 -2.80
N GLY A 75 -10.55 3.29 -3.86
CA GLY A 75 -9.71 2.74 -4.93
C GLY A 75 -8.70 1.72 -4.38
N LEU A 76 -9.16 0.80 -3.54
CA LEU A 76 -8.32 -0.14 -2.81
C LEU A 76 -8.81 -1.57 -3.00
N ILE A 77 -7.92 -2.47 -3.41
CA ILE A 77 -8.11 -3.92 -3.37
C ILE A 77 -7.07 -4.48 -2.41
N TYR A 78 -7.46 -5.38 -1.50
CA TYR A 78 -6.56 -5.93 -0.49
C TYR A 78 -6.94 -7.35 -0.10
N ILE A 79 -5.95 -8.10 0.40
CA ILE A 79 -6.17 -9.43 0.97
C ILE A 79 -6.27 -9.34 2.49
N GLN A 80 -7.18 -10.12 3.04
CA GLN A 80 -7.41 -10.23 4.49
C GLN A 80 -7.45 -11.70 4.88
N ASP A 81 -6.73 -12.05 5.94
CA ASP A 81 -6.68 -13.38 6.53
C ASP A 81 -6.38 -13.28 8.02
N GLU A 82 -6.64 -14.36 8.78
CA GLU A 82 -6.22 -14.51 10.17
C GLU A 82 -4.70 -14.66 10.28
N MET A 83 -4.04 -15.19 9.26
CA MET A 83 -2.58 -15.27 9.17
C MET A 83 -1.99 -13.94 8.69
N VAL A 84 -0.81 -13.61 9.19
CA VAL A 84 -0.08 -12.40 8.77
C VAL A 84 0.66 -12.68 7.47
N TRP A 85 0.15 -12.12 6.38
CA TRP A 85 0.78 -12.11 5.07
C TRP A 85 1.66 -10.86 4.86
N GLY A 86 2.58 -10.94 3.93
CA GLY A 86 3.49 -9.85 3.60
C GLY A 86 4.79 -9.84 4.43
N GLU A 87 5.63 -8.89 4.11
CA GLU A 87 6.90 -8.69 4.83
C GLU A 87 6.67 -7.95 6.16
N LYS A 88 7.35 -8.40 7.22
CA LYS A 88 7.35 -7.68 8.50
C LYS A 88 8.01 -6.31 8.34
N LEU A 89 7.30 -5.27 8.73
CA LEU A 89 7.85 -3.93 8.73
C LEU A 89 8.87 -3.75 9.87
N PRO A 90 10.03 -3.14 9.60
CA PRO A 90 10.96 -2.71 10.63
C PRO A 90 10.28 -1.77 11.63
N ARG A 91 10.74 -1.78 12.88
CA ARG A 91 10.19 -0.93 13.96
C ARG A 91 10.06 0.54 13.56
N LEU A 92 11.08 1.12 12.93
CA LEU A 92 11.05 2.52 12.51
C LEU A 92 9.98 2.76 11.44
N ALA A 93 9.78 1.84 10.49
CA ALA A 93 8.74 1.95 9.48
C ALA A 93 7.35 1.94 10.12
N THR A 94 7.09 1.05 11.07
CA THR A 94 5.83 1.00 11.81
C THR A 94 5.58 2.31 12.57
N ILE A 95 6.57 2.83 13.28
CA ILE A 95 6.47 4.10 13.99
C ILE A 95 6.15 5.24 13.01
N TYR A 96 6.83 5.31 11.89
CA TYR A 96 6.59 6.35 10.88
C TYR A 96 5.18 6.27 10.28
N ILE A 97 4.65 5.08 10.00
CA ILE A 97 3.26 4.92 9.52
C ILE A 97 2.27 5.47 10.54
N LEU A 98 2.42 5.12 11.81
CA LEU A 98 1.53 5.59 12.87
C LEU A 98 1.60 7.11 13.03
N LEU A 99 2.79 7.70 12.98
CA LEU A 99 2.97 9.16 13.07
C LEU A 99 2.45 9.88 11.82
N LEU A 100 2.62 9.30 10.65
CA LEU A 100 2.04 9.83 9.40
C LEU A 100 0.52 9.83 9.45
N LYS A 101 -0.09 8.76 9.97
CA LYS A 101 -1.54 8.71 10.18
C LYS A 101 -2.00 9.80 11.15
N LEU A 102 -1.28 9.99 12.24
CA LEU A 102 -1.60 11.03 13.22
C LEU A 102 -1.50 12.44 12.60
N ILE A 103 -0.42 12.72 11.85
CA ILE A 103 -0.24 14.01 11.15
C ILE A 103 -1.37 14.20 10.13
N TYR A 104 -1.74 13.15 9.42
CA TYR A 104 -2.86 13.19 8.49
C TYR A 104 -4.15 13.58 9.18
N ASP A 105 -4.50 12.92 10.28
CA ASP A 105 -5.74 13.18 11.02
C ASP A 105 -5.78 14.61 11.60
N GLU A 106 -4.66 15.09 12.15
CA GLU A 106 -4.55 16.46 12.66
C GLU A 106 -4.73 17.50 11.55
N GLN A 107 -4.11 17.28 10.39
CA GLN A 107 -4.24 18.22 9.27
C GLN A 107 -5.63 18.17 8.65
N MET A 108 -6.24 17.01 8.53
CA MET A 108 -7.62 16.87 8.05
C MET A 108 -8.63 17.53 8.99
N ALA A 109 -8.40 17.50 10.29
CA ALA A 109 -9.23 18.19 11.27
C ALA A 109 -9.09 19.73 11.22
N SER A 110 -7.93 20.24 10.78
CA SER A 110 -7.62 21.67 10.76
C SER A 110 -7.88 22.34 9.40
N VAL A 111 -7.91 21.60 8.30
CA VAL A 111 -7.99 22.15 6.94
C VAL A 111 -9.19 21.59 6.19
N SER A 112 -10.16 22.43 5.92
CA SER A 112 -11.42 22.04 5.27
C SER A 112 -11.37 21.89 3.74
N SER A 113 -10.22 22.06 3.06
CA SER A 113 -10.22 22.20 1.60
C SER A 113 -9.08 21.54 0.81
N SER A 114 -8.09 20.93 1.45
CA SER A 114 -7.00 20.27 0.71
C SER A 114 -7.05 18.74 0.82
N SER A 115 -7.18 18.07 -0.34
CA SER A 115 -7.11 16.60 -0.43
C SER A 115 -5.67 16.05 -0.36
N GLN A 116 -4.66 16.92 -0.37
CA GLN A 116 -3.25 16.53 -0.31
C GLN A 116 -2.61 17.03 0.97
N ILE A 117 -2.19 16.09 1.80
CA ILE A 117 -1.46 16.37 3.02
C ILE A 117 0.01 16.08 2.78
N VAL A 118 0.83 17.08 3.01
CA VAL A 118 2.29 17.00 2.83
C VAL A 118 2.96 17.22 4.18
N THR A 119 3.95 16.39 4.49
CA THR A 119 4.79 16.56 5.68
C THR A 119 6.27 16.42 5.34
N THR A 120 7.13 16.81 6.24
CA THR A 120 8.58 16.70 6.12
C THR A 120 9.14 15.65 7.07
N LEU A 121 10.33 15.14 6.75
CA LEU A 121 11.03 14.22 7.64
C LEU A 121 11.37 14.87 9.00
N GLY A 122 11.63 16.18 9.00
CA GLY A 122 11.86 16.96 10.21
C GLY A 122 10.63 17.01 11.11
N ALA A 123 9.45 17.29 10.55
CA ALA A 123 8.19 17.29 11.28
C ALA A 123 7.86 15.88 11.84
N LEU A 124 8.11 14.84 11.04
CA LEU A 124 7.89 13.45 11.45
C LEU A 124 8.79 13.07 12.65
N ASN A 125 10.07 13.42 12.59
CA ASN A 125 11.02 13.16 13.68
C ASN A 125 10.74 14.04 14.91
N GLY A 126 10.28 15.29 14.73
CA GLY A 126 9.81 16.15 15.82
C GLY A 126 8.66 15.48 16.59
N LYS A 127 7.63 15.03 15.87
CA LYS A 127 6.52 14.26 16.47
C LYS A 127 7.01 13.00 17.19
N ALA A 128 7.96 12.27 16.62
CA ALA A 128 8.54 11.08 17.26
C ALA A 128 9.21 11.42 18.60
N GLY A 129 9.84 12.60 18.68
CA GLY A 129 10.42 13.15 19.89
C GLY A 129 9.37 13.53 20.94
N ASP A 130 8.32 14.24 20.51
CA ASP A 130 7.21 14.68 21.39
C ASP A 130 6.53 13.49 22.08
N PHE A 131 6.29 12.42 21.33
CA PHE A 131 5.70 11.17 21.84
C PHE A 131 6.72 10.23 22.51
N ARG A 132 8.01 10.56 22.49
CA ARG A 132 9.09 9.73 23.04
C ARG A 132 9.08 8.28 22.55
N VAL A 133 8.59 8.05 21.32
CA VAL A 133 8.52 6.70 20.72
C VAL A 133 9.85 6.22 20.20
N LEU A 134 10.81 7.13 19.99
CA LEU A 134 12.20 6.85 19.61
C LEU A 134 13.13 7.25 20.78
N ARG A 135 14.09 6.38 21.07
CA ARG A 135 15.12 6.65 22.10
C ARG A 135 16.14 7.70 21.65
N SER A 136 16.37 7.80 20.34
CA SER A 136 17.28 8.73 19.69
C SER A 136 16.79 9.02 18.28
N ILE A 137 17.24 10.12 17.68
CA ILE A 137 16.98 10.44 16.28
C ILE A 137 17.63 9.34 15.42
N PRO A 138 16.88 8.73 14.48
CA PRO A 138 17.42 7.70 13.60
C PRO A 138 18.54 8.25 12.72
N SER A 139 19.49 7.39 12.34
CA SER A 139 20.56 7.79 11.42
C SER A 139 19.99 8.18 10.05
N PRO A 140 20.66 9.08 9.29
CA PRO A 140 20.22 9.44 7.94
C PRO A 140 20.07 8.24 7.00
N THR A 141 20.92 7.24 7.15
CA THR A 141 20.87 5.99 6.36
C THR A 141 19.65 5.17 6.70
N GLU A 142 19.31 5.03 7.98
CA GLU A 142 18.13 4.30 8.44
C GLU A 142 16.84 5.01 7.99
N MET A 143 16.77 6.33 8.13
CA MET A 143 15.67 7.13 7.63
C MET A 143 15.46 6.96 6.12
N LYS A 144 16.53 7.05 5.34
CA LYS A 144 16.50 6.86 3.87
C LYS A 144 15.97 5.48 3.47
N ARG A 145 16.47 4.43 4.15
CA ARG A 145 16.02 3.04 3.92
C ARG A 145 14.55 2.87 4.26
N THR A 146 14.11 3.42 5.39
CA THR A 146 12.71 3.35 5.83
C THR A 146 11.79 4.06 4.85
N ILE A 147 12.10 5.28 4.43
CA ILE A 147 11.32 6.02 3.44
C ILE A 147 11.27 5.29 2.10
N ALA A 148 12.39 4.73 1.64
CA ALA A 148 12.42 3.93 0.41
C ALA A 148 11.50 2.71 0.50
N MET A 149 11.47 2.04 1.65
CA MET A 149 10.56 0.93 1.91
C MET A 149 9.09 1.37 1.88
N LEU A 150 8.72 2.45 2.60
CA LEU A 150 7.34 2.95 2.61
C LEU A 150 6.86 3.32 1.19
N LYS A 151 7.75 3.89 0.37
CA LYS A 151 7.47 4.17 -1.05
C LYS A 151 7.32 2.90 -1.88
N LYS A 152 8.18 1.89 -1.66
CA LYS A 152 8.09 0.59 -2.35
C LYS A 152 6.72 -0.05 -2.14
N TYR A 153 6.19 0.05 -0.92
CA TYR A 153 4.88 -0.49 -0.54
C TYR A 153 3.72 0.48 -0.74
N GLN A 154 3.93 1.61 -1.39
CA GLN A 154 2.89 2.61 -1.69
C GLN A 154 2.17 3.16 -0.44
N LEU A 155 2.84 3.20 0.69
CA LEU A 155 2.31 3.74 1.95
C LEU A 155 2.49 5.25 2.07
N ILE A 156 3.34 5.84 1.22
CA ILE A 156 3.60 7.28 1.08
C ILE A 156 3.93 7.65 -0.36
#